data_9abdf49df2f60bfb92b287f63bd70cc6
#
_entry.id   9abdf49df2f60bfb92b287f63bd70cc6
#
_cell.length_a   1.000
_cell.length_b   1.000
_cell.length_c   1.000
_cell.angle_alpha   90.00
_cell.angle_beta   90.00
_cell.angle_gamma   90.00
#
_symmetry.space_group_name_H-M   'P 1'
#
loop_
_entity.id
_entity.type
_entity.pdbx_description
1 polymer ?
#
loop_
_entity_poly.entity_id
_entity_poly.type
_entity_poly.pdbx_seq_one_letter_code
_entity_poly.pdbx_strand_id
1 'polypeptide(L)'
;AHELGHSWFQHILASNESKHSWMDEGFTSYIEDLVMNEIAQNKKANPFETSYSTYTKLVESGKEQPQTTQVDRYDENKSYSISSYVKGSIFLSQLEYLIGKENVSKTLRKYYQDFKFKHPTPNDIKRTAERVSGANLDWYLTDWTQTTNTIDYGIIDVLEDADKTRVTLNRIGRMPMPIDVL
;
A
#
# COMPACT_ATOMS: atom_id res chain seq x y z
N ALA A 1 -6.93 -14.70 11.49
CA ALA A 1 -6.01 -14.68 10.34
C ALA A 1 -4.80 -13.81 10.61
N HIS A 2 -4.98 -12.60 11.17
CA HIS A 2 -3.93 -11.62 11.43
C HIS A 2 -2.76 -12.18 12.24
N GLU A 3 -2.98 -12.67 13.45
CA GLU A 3 -1.93 -13.21 14.33
C GLU A 3 -1.17 -14.39 13.70
N LEU A 4 -1.82 -15.17 12.85
CA LEU A 4 -1.14 -16.23 12.11
C LEU A 4 -0.22 -15.65 11.04
N GLY A 5 -0.60 -14.54 10.41
CA GLY A 5 0.20 -13.81 9.44
C GLY A 5 1.55 -13.34 9.99
N HIS A 6 1.59 -12.93 11.26
CA HIS A 6 2.82 -12.55 11.96
C HIS A 6 3.87 -13.67 12.05
N SER A 7 3.48 -14.94 11.85
CA SER A 7 4.45 -16.03 11.73
C SER A 7 5.44 -15.82 10.58
N TRP A 8 5.02 -15.14 9.52
CA TRP A 8 5.88 -14.79 8.39
C TRP A 8 6.39 -13.36 8.47
N PHE A 9 5.47 -12.40 8.69
CA PHE A 9 5.80 -10.97 8.77
C PHE A 9 6.04 -10.61 10.22
N GLN A 10 7.25 -10.21 10.51
CA GLN A 10 7.91 -9.89 11.77
C GLN A 10 8.59 -11.10 12.45
N HIS A 11 8.01 -12.31 12.55
CA HIS A 11 8.74 -13.42 13.22
C HIS A 11 9.84 -14.02 12.32
N ILE A 12 9.52 -14.47 11.12
CA ILE A 12 10.52 -15.04 10.20
C ILE A 12 11.22 -13.96 9.37
N LEU A 13 10.47 -12.97 8.90
CA LEU A 13 10.98 -11.76 8.24
C LEU A 13 11.07 -10.66 9.29
N ALA A 14 12.07 -10.71 10.17
CA ALA A 14 12.18 -9.89 11.36
C ALA A 14 12.57 -8.43 11.04
N SER A 15 11.70 -7.70 10.33
CA SER A 15 11.83 -6.27 10.13
C SER A 15 11.80 -5.51 11.46
N ASN A 16 12.42 -4.34 11.50
CA ASN A 16 12.41 -3.52 12.72
C ASN A 16 11.03 -2.85 12.88
N GLU A 17 10.15 -3.43 13.69
CA GLU A 17 8.79 -2.97 13.92
C GLU A 17 8.70 -1.56 14.52
N SER A 18 9.67 -1.16 15.34
CA SER A 18 9.70 0.19 15.91
C SER A 18 9.95 1.29 14.86
N LYS A 19 10.62 0.94 13.76
CA LYS A 19 10.93 1.85 12.64
C LYS A 19 10.03 1.65 11.43
N HIS A 20 9.54 0.45 11.23
CA HIS A 20 8.83 0.03 10.01
C HIS A 20 7.60 -0.81 10.37
N SER A 21 6.81 -0.36 11.34
CA SER A 21 5.59 -1.04 11.79
C SER A 21 4.64 -1.43 10.64
N TRP A 22 4.59 -0.63 9.59
CA TRP A 22 3.79 -0.89 8.41
C TRP A 22 4.23 -2.14 7.60
N MET A 23 5.49 -2.57 7.72
CA MET A 23 5.98 -3.80 7.09
C MET A 23 5.57 -5.04 7.87
N ASP A 24 5.36 -4.90 9.16
CA ASP A 24 4.84 -5.94 10.04
C ASP A 24 3.31 -5.96 9.95
N GLU A 25 2.66 -4.98 10.49
CA GLU A 25 1.22 -4.88 10.63
C GLU A 25 0.49 -4.74 9.29
N GLY A 26 1.05 -3.95 8.39
CA GLY A 26 0.45 -3.68 7.09
C GLY A 26 0.48 -4.88 6.15
N PHE A 27 1.60 -5.61 6.10
CA PHE A 27 1.70 -6.81 5.26
C PHE A 27 0.83 -7.94 5.82
N THR A 28 0.77 -8.05 7.13
CA THR A 28 -0.12 -8.99 7.82
C THR A 28 -1.59 -8.65 7.55
N SER A 29 -1.98 -7.38 7.66
CA SER A 29 -3.34 -6.93 7.33
C SER A 29 -3.72 -7.14 5.86
N TYR A 30 -2.77 -6.94 4.93
CA TYR A 30 -3.00 -7.24 3.52
C TYR A 30 -3.32 -8.72 3.28
N ILE A 31 -2.54 -9.63 3.87
CA ILE A 31 -2.81 -11.07 3.76
C ILE A 31 -4.13 -11.44 4.45
N GLU A 32 -4.40 -10.84 5.61
CA GLU A 32 -5.67 -11.04 6.31
C GLU A 32 -6.88 -10.66 5.44
N ASP A 33 -6.89 -9.46 4.85
CA ASP A 33 -7.96 -8.97 3.98
C ASP A 33 -8.22 -9.94 2.81
N LEU A 34 -7.16 -10.45 2.17
CA LEU A 34 -7.27 -11.44 1.10
C LEU A 34 -7.84 -12.77 1.58
N VAL A 35 -7.32 -13.32 2.68
CA VAL A 35 -7.75 -14.61 3.22
C VAL A 35 -9.19 -14.52 3.72
N MET A 36 -9.54 -13.46 4.46
CA MET A 36 -10.88 -13.27 4.98
C MET A 36 -11.90 -13.12 3.85
N ASN A 37 -11.54 -12.43 2.78
CA ASN A 37 -12.41 -12.32 1.60
C ASN A 37 -12.56 -13.67 0.87
N GLU A 38 -11.50 -14.49 0.82
CA GLU A 38 -11.55 -15.81 0.16
C GLU A 38 -12.47 -16.79 0.89
N ILE A 39 -12.49 -16.79 2.22
CA ILE A 39 -13.34 -17.67 3.01
C ILE A 39 -14.76 -17.12 3.26
N ALA A 40 -15.02 -15.85 2.93
CA ALA A 40 -16.33 -15.24 3.10
C ALA A 40 -17.37 -15.84 2.15
N GLN A 41 -18.61 -15.99 2.63
CA GLN A 41 -19.74 -16.44 1.80
C GLN A 41 -20.06 -15.42 0.69
N ASN A 42 -19.99 -14.13 1.03
CA ASN A 42 -20.22 -13.01 0.10
C ASN A 42 -18.90 -12.29 -0.16
N LYS A 43 -18.13 -12.75 -1.15
CA LYS A 43 -16.86 -12.13 -1.52
C LYS A 43 -17.06 -10.72 -2.06
N LYS A 44 -16.27 -9.79 -1.56
CA LYS A 44 -16.21 -8.41 -2.09
C LYS A 44 -15.37 -8.39 -3.37
N ALA A 45 -15.76 -7.57 -4.34
CA ALA A 45 -14.96 -7.31 -5.54
C ALA A 45 -13.61 -6.65 -5.16
N ASN A 46 -13.63 -5.74 -4.19
CA ASN A 46 -12.43 -5.16 -3.59
C ASN A 46 -12.31 -5.57 -2.13
N PRO A 47 -11.39 -6.49 -1.78
CA PRO A 47 -11.15 -6.91 -0.39
C PRO A 47 -10.76 -5.75 0.53
N PHE A 48 -10.13 -4.70 -0.01
CA PHE A 48 -9.56 -3.57 0.71
C PHE A 48 -10.50 -2.36 0.85
N GLU A 49 -11.76 -2.46 0.44
CA GLU A 49 -12.74 -1.36 0.45
C GLU A 49 -12.83 -0.67 1.82
N THR A 50 -12.86 -1.44 2.90
CA THR A 50 -12.90 -0.91 4.28
C THR A 50 -11.61 -0.18 4.63
N SER A 51 -10.48 -0.70 4.21
CA SER A 51 -9.16 -0.10 4.42
C SER A 51 -9.06 1.24 3.70
N TYR A 52 -9.48 1.34 2.44
CA TYR A 52 -9.54 2.63 1.71
C TYR A 52 -10.43 3.65 2.42
N SER A 53 -11.64 3.28 2.80
CA SER A 53 -12.57 4.18 3.51
C SER A 53 -11.99 4.67 4.84
N THR A 54 -11.29 3.80 5.58
CA THR A 54 -10.67 4.15 6.85
C THR A 54 -9.47 5.10 6.66
N TYR A 55 -8.64 4.84 5.66
CA TYR A 55 -7.50 5.68 5.32
C TYR A 55 -7.93 7.08 4.86
N THR A 56 -8.94 7.16 3.99
CA THR A 56 -9.48 8.44 3.52
C THR A 56 -9.90 9.33 4.71
N LYS A 57 -10.58 8.78 5.71
CA LYS A 57 -10.97 9.53 6.92
C LYS A 57 -9.78 10.05 7.72
N LEU A 58 -8.65 9.33 7.74
CA LEU A 58 -7.43 9.83 8.37
C LEU A 58 -6.85 11.01 7.59
N VAL A 59 -6.78 10.89 6.26
CA VAL A 59 -6.31 11.98 5.38
C VAL A 59 -7.16 13.24 5.57
N GLU A 60 -8.48 13.11 5.50
CA GLU A 60 -9.45 14.22 5.70
C GLU A 60 -9.32 14.87 7.07
N SER A 61 -8.91 14.13 8.09
CA SER A 61 -8.71 14.67 9.44
C SER A 61 -7.48 15.56 9.57
N GLY A 62 -6.54 15.52 8.60
CA GLY A 62 -5.27 16.24 8.65
C GLY A 62 -4.28 15.70 9.69
N LYS A 63 -4.54 14.51 10.28
CA LYS A 63 -3.72 13.91 11.35
C LYS A 63 -2.82 12.78 10.84
N GLU A 64 -2.72 12.62 9.53
CA GLU A 64 -1.82 11.65 8.94
C GLU A 64 -0.36 12.03 9.18
N GLN A 65 0.46 11.04 9.52
CA GLN A 65 1.91 11.17 9.61
C GLN A 65 2.57 10.15 8.66
N PRO A 66 3.79 10.43 8.15
CA PRO A 66 4.50 9.48 7.29
C PRO A 66 4.63 8.11 7.94
N GLN A 67 4.53 7.04 7.15
CA GLN A 67 4.70 5.67 7.65
C GLN A 67 6.10 5.38 8.21
N THR A 68 7.10 6.21 7.85
CA THR A 68 8.45 6.16 8.42
C THR A 68 8.55 6.81 9.81
N THR A 69 7.47 7.38 10.33
CA THR A 69 7.41 7.87 11.72
C THR A 69 7.64 6.69 12.68
N GLN A 70 8.56 6.84 13.61
CA GLN A 70 8.79 5.82 14.65
C GLN A 70 7.54 5.67 15.53
N VAL A 71 7.28 4.46 15.99
CA VAL A 71 6.05 4.10 16.72
C VAL A 71 5.79 5.02 17.92
N ASP A 72 6.84 5.37 18.66
CA ASP A 72 6.78 6.23 19.84
C ASP A 72 6.67 7.74 19.53
N ARG A 73 6.68 8.12 18.25
CA ARG A 73 6.62 9.52 17.78
C ARG A 73 5.34 9.88 17.04
N TYR A 74 4.39 8.99 17.00
CA TYR A 74 3.07 9.34 16.51
C TYR A 74 2.33 10.22 17.55
N ASP A 75 1.70 11.28 17.08
CA ASP A 75 0.96 12.21 17.95
C ASP A 75 -0.27 11.56 18.58
N GLU A 76 -0.90 10.59 17.88
CA GLU A 76 -2.09 9.88 18.32
C GLU A 76 -2.01 8.38 17.99
N ASN A 77 -2.46 7.52 18.90
CA ASN A 77 -2.56 6.06 18.67
C ASN A 77 -3.40 5.71 17.43
N LYS A 78 -4.44 6.51 17.15
CA LYS A 78 -5.28 6.29 15.96
C LYS A 78 -4.51 6.51 14.67
N SER A 79 -3.68 7.56 14.61
CA SER A 79 -2.82 7.85 13.45
C SER A 79 -1.80 6.74 13.26
N TYR A 80 -1.15 6.28 14.35
CA TYR A 80 -0.27 5.12 14.33
C TYR A 80 -0.97 3.88 13.75
N SER A 81 -2.12 3.50 14.35
CA SER A 81 -2.84 2.29 13.95
C SER A 81 -3.25 2.31 12.48
N ILE A 82 -3.83 3.42 12.00
CA ILE A 82 -4.25 3.51 10.59
C ILE A 82 -3.04 3.55 9.66
N SER A 83 -1.97 4.25 10.01
CA SER A 83 -0.76 4.33 9.17
C SER A 83 -0.05 2.99 9.08
N SER A 84 0.04 2.22 10.16
CA SER A 84 0.74 0.94 10.19
C SER A 84 -0.08 -0.17 9.54
N TYR A 85 -1.29 -0.41 10.01
CA TYR A 85 -2.15 -1.51 9.58
C TYR A 85 -2.81 -1.22 8.24
N VAL A 86 -3.56 -0.13 8.18
CA VAL A 86 -4.45 0.16 7.06
C VAL A 86 -3.69 0.70 5.85
N LYS A 87 -2.92 1.78 6.02
CA LYS A 87 -2.11 2.35 4.93
C LYS A 87 -1.03 1.36 4.49
N GLY A 88 -0.49 0.55 5.41
CA GLY A 88 0.45 -0.51 5.09
C GLY A 88 -0.17 -1.63 4.24
N SER A 89 -1.42 -2.02 4.50
CA SER A 89 -2.17 -2.96 3.64
C SER A 89 -2.44 -2.34 2.26
N ILE A 90 -2.87 -1.07 2.22
CA ILE A 90 -3.12 -0.36 0.96
C ILE A 90 -1.83 -0.21 0.13
N PHE A 91 -0.65 -0.06 0.75
CA PHE A 91 0.63 -0.04 0.04
C PHE A 91 0.79 -1.27 -0.87
N LEU A 92 0.51 -2.48 -0.39
CA LEU A 92 0.58 -3.68 -1.23
C LEU A 92 -0.56 -3.75 -2.25
N SER A 93 -1.76 -3.32 -1.88
CA SER A 93 -2.91 -3.26 -2.80
C SER A 93 -2.67 -2.27 -3.96
N GLN A 94 -2.10 -1.10 -3.69
CA GLN A 94 -1.72 -0.15 -4.73
C GLN A 94 -0.52 -0.63 -5.56
N LEU A 95 0.38 -1.37 -4.95
CA LEU A 95 1.46 -2.03 -5.69
C LEU A 95 0.89 -3.07 -6.68
N GLU A 96 -0.19 -3.80 -6.32
CA GLU A 96 -0.91 -4.66 -7.28
C GLU A 96 -1.42 -3.89 -8.49
N TYR A 97 -1.94 -2.68 -8.29
CA TYR A 97 -2.38 -1.82 -9.39
C TYR A 97 -1.23 -1.42 -10.30
N LEU A 98 -0.05 -1.14 -9.74
CA LEU A 98 1.13 -0.70 -10.50
C LEU A 98 1.81 -1.81 -11.29
N ILE A 99 2.03 -2.96 -10.68
CA ILE A 99 2.86 -4.04 -11.26
C ILE A 99 2.08 -5.33 -11.54
N GLY A 100 0.81 -5.37 -11.20
CA GLY A 100 -0.07 -6.53 -11.35
C GLY A 100 -0.01 -7.50 -10.16
N LYS A 101 -1.15 -8.10 -9.85
CA LYS A 101 -1.35 -9.03 -8.74
C LYS A 101 -0.37 -10.22 -8.75
N GLU A 102 -0.10 -10.77 -9.95
CA GLU A 102 0.82 -11.88 -10.10
C GLU A 102 2.26 -11.50 -9.70
N ASN A 103 2.71 -10.30 -10.09
CA ASN A 103 4.04 -9.81 -9.74
C ASN A 103 4.14 -9.48 -8.24
N VAL A 104 3.09 -8.97 -7.60
CA VAL A 104 3.09 -8.81 -6.13
C VAL A 104 3.19 -10.15 -5.44
N SER A 105 2.42 -11.16 -5.87
CA SER A 105 2.51 -12.51 -5.32
C SER A 105 3.91 -13.13 -5.48
N LYS A 106 4.53 -12.99 -6.66
CA LYS A 106 5.92 -13.41 -6.90
C LYS A 106 6.90 -12.64 -6.02
N THR A 107 6.69 -11.33 -5.87
CA THR A 107 7.52 -10.46 -5.02
C THR A 107 7.50 -10.92 -3.58
N LEU A 108 6.32 -11.14 -2.99
CA LEU A 108 6.21 -11.57 -1.60
C LEU A 108 6.87 -12.94 -1.37
N ARG A 109 6.69 -13.90 -2.28
CA ARG A 109 7.35 -15.21 -2.19
C ARG A 109 8.86 -15.09 -2.30
N LYS A 110 9.37 -14.28 -3.24
CA LYS A 110 10.81 -14.07 -3.41
C LYS A 110 11.40 -13.32 -2.22
N TYR A 111 10.70 -12.30 -1.73
CA TYR A 111 11.08 -11.55 -0.55
C TYR A 111 11.22 -12.48 0.67
N TYR A 112 10.24 -13.36 0.90
CA TYR A 112 10.33 -14.38 1.93
C TYR A 112 11.54 -15.30 1.75
N GLN A 113 11.77 -15.83 0.55
CA GLN A 113 12.89 -16.75 0.27
C GLN A 113 14.25 -16.10 0.50
N ASP A 114 14.42 -14.85 0.07
CA ASP A 114 15.69 -14.13 0.12
C ASP A 114 16.01 -13.62 1.54
N PHE A 115 14.99 -13.30 2.33
CA PHE A 115 15.13 -12.59 3.60
C PHE A 115 14.63 -13.34 4.85
N LYS A 116 14.13 -14.56 4.72
CA LYS A 116 13.78 -15.38 5.91
C LYS A 116 14.95 -15.48 6.87
N PHE A 117 14.66 -15.31 8.16
CA PHE A 117 15.64 -15.27 9.26
C PHE A 117 16.63 -14.11 9.19
N LYS A 118 16.27 -13.03 8.53
CA LYS A 118 17.04 -11.79 8.43
C LYS A 118 16.18 -10.59 8.87
N HIS A 119 16.77 -9.39 8.82
CA HIS A 119 16.13 -8.13 9.20
C HIS A 119 15.93 -7.22 7.98
N PRO A 120 14.99 -7.53 7.08
CA PRO A 120 14.79 -6.75 5.87
C PRO A 120 14.26 -5.35 6.15
N THR A 121 14.55 -4.46 5.22
CA THR A 121 14.20 -3.05 5.23
C THR A 121 13.19 -2.71 4.13
N PRO A 122 12.57 -1.52 4.13
CA PRO A 122 11.72 -1.05 3.03
C PRO A 122 12.37 -1.14 1.65
N ASN A 123 13.68 -0.90 1.57
CA ASN A 123 14.42 -1.02 0.31
C ASN A 123 14.52 -2.47 -0.20
N ASP A 124 14.47 -3.44 0.67
CA ASP A 124 14.59 -4.85 0.28
C ASP A 124 13.33 -5.35 -0.41
N ILE A 125 12.14 -5.02 0.12
CA ILE A 125 10.88 -5.36 -0.56
C ILE A 125 10.74 -4.58 -1.87
N LYS A 126 11.09 -3.27 -1.91
CA LYS A 126 11.09 -2.46 -3.12
C LYS A 126 11.98 -3.08 -4.20
N ARG A 127 13.26 -3.33 -3.92
CA ARG A 127 14.21 -3.94 -4.86
C ARG A 127 13.76 -5.32 -5.35
N THR A 128 13.07 -6.07 -4.48
CA THR A 128 12.51 -7.35 -4.88
C THR A 128 11.37 -7.17 -5.86
N ALA A 129 10.48 -6.21 -5.63
CA ALA A 129 9.39 -5.86 -6.54
C ALA A 129 9.93 -5.36 -7.90
N GLU A 130 10.95 -4.50 -7.89
CA GLU A 130 11.62 -4.00 -9.10
C GLU A 130 12.23 -5.13 -9.92
N ARG A 131 12.92 -6.07 -9.28
CA ARG A 131 13.50 -7.24 -9.98
C ARG A 131 12.46 -8.16 -10.58
N VAL A 132 11.31 -8.29 -9.94
CA VAL A 132 10.23 -9.16 -10.42
C VAL A 132 9.45 -8.52 -11.55
N SER A 133 9.18 -7.21 -11.46
CA SER A 133 8.30 -6.49 -12.39
C SER A 133 9.03 -5.77 -13.53
N GLY A 134 10.31 -5.44 -13.33
CA GLY A 134 11.07 -4.54 -14.22
C GLY A 134 10.72 -3.06 -14.06
N ALA A 135 9.82 -2.70 -13.14
CA ALA A 135 9.43 -1.32 -12.88
C ALA A 135 10.44 -0.61 -11.97
N ASN A 136 10.56 0.72 -12.09
CA ASN A 136 11.24 1.54 -11.08
C ASN A 136 10.23 1.99 -10.04
N LEU A 137 10.49 1.70 -8.77
CA LEU A 137 9.58 1.95 -7.65
C LEU A 137 10.16 2.88 -6.57
N ASP A 138 11.28 3.57 -6.84
CA ASP A 138 11.85 4.51 -5.89
C ASP A 138 10.88 5.62 -5.52
N TRP A 139 10.20 6.21 -6.52
CA TRP A 139 9.19 7.23 -6.33
C TRP A 139 8.01 6.72 -5.49
N TYR A 140 7.56 5.48 -5.75
CA TYR A 140 6.45 4.87 -5.06
C TYR A 140 6.74 4.66 -3.58
N LEU A 141 7.89 4.07 -3.24
CA LEU A 141 8.30 3.88 -1.86
C LEU A 141 8.42 5.21 -1.14
N THR A 142 9.05 6.21 -1.78
CA THR A 142 9.27 7.54 -1.18
C THR A 142 7.95 8.26 -0.92
N ASP A 143 7.12 8.42 -1.94
CA ASP A 143 5.85 9.15 -1.79
C ASP A 143 4.91 8.45 -0.81
N TRP A 144 4.81 7.13 -0.89
CA TRP A 144 3.89 6.38 -0.04
C TRP A 144 4.30 6.35 1.42
N THR A 145 5.58 6.16 1.72
CA THR A 145 6.02 5.89 3.10
C THR A 145 6.64 7.10 3.80
N GLN A 146 7.28 8.01 3.05
CA GLN A 146 8.02 9.14 3.64
C GLN A 146 7.25 10.45 3.60
N THR A 147 6.09 10.48 2.95
CA THR A 147 5.25 11.67 2.83
C THR A 147 3.81 11.37 3.21
N THR A 148 3.02 12.44 3.33
CA THR A 148 1.56 12.40 3.41
C THR A 148 0.92 12.88 2.10
N ASN A 149 1.62 12.72 0.99
CA ASN A 149 1.09 13.05 -0.33
C ASN A 149 -0.09 12.14 -0.68
N THR A 150 -1.11 12.73 -1.28
CA THR A 150 -2.33 12.01 -1.69
C THR A 150 -2.38 11.82 -3.19
N ILE A 151 -3.07 10.74 -3.61
CA ILE A 151 -3.49 10.50 -4.98
C ILE A 151 -4.84 11.19 -5.13
N ASP A 152 -4.89 12.26 -5.91
CA ASP A 152 -6.13 13.00 -6.18
C ASP A 152 -6.08 13.59 -7.57
N TYR A 153 -7.07 13.26 -8.40
CA TYR A 153 -7.22 13.73 -9.77
C TYR A 153 -8.63 14.23 -10.00
N GLY A 154 -8.77 15.37 -10.66
CA GLY A 154 -10.04 15.93 -11.09
C GLY A 154 -10.14 15.99 -12.61
N ILE A 155 -11.36 15.88 -13.14
CA ILE A 155 -11.64 16.15 -14.55
C ILE A 155 -11.86 17.67 -14.67
N ILE A 156 -11.08 18.32 -15.55
CA ILE A 156 -11.24 19.75 -15.87
C ILE A 156 -12.24 19.92 -17.01
N ASP A 157 -12.11 19.09 -18.05
CA ASP A 157 -12.85 19.26 -19.28
C ASP A 157 -13.02 17.93 -20.02
N VAL A 158 -14.13 17.80 -20.71
CA VAL A 158 -14.45 16.66 -21.59
C VAL A 158 -14.93 17.23 -22.92
N LEU A 159 -14.16 17.05 -23.97
CA LEU A 159 -14.50 17.46 -25.32
C LEU A 159 -14.76 16.25 -26.21
N GLU A 160 -15.92 16.20 -26.80
CA GLU A 160 -16.26 15.21 -27.84
C GLU A 160 -15.94 15.77 -29.22
N ASP A 161 -15.19 15.01 -29.99
CA ASP A 161 -14.87 15.32 -31.40
C ASP A 161 -15.08 14.04 -32.20
N ALA A 162 -15.93 14.12 -33.21
CA ALA A 162 -16.42 13.10 -34.15
C ALA A 162 -16.14 11.62 -33.77
N ASP A 163 -14.84 11.23 -33.63
CA ASP A 163 -14.42 9.85 -33.35
C ASP A 163 -13.61 9.70 -32.06
N LYS A 164 -13.45 10.78 -31.28
CA LYS A 164 -12.60 10.78 -30.08
C LYS A 164 -13.18 11.64 -28.97
N THR A 165 -13.05 11.18 -27.75
CA THR A 165 -13.29 11.99 -26.55
C THR A 165 -11.94 12.40 -25.96
N ARG A 166 -11.74 13.71 -25.78
CA ARG A 166 -10.58 14.26 -25.07
C ARG A 166 -10.98 14.58 -23.64
N VAL A 167 -10.35 13.90 -22.68
CA VAL A 167 -10.52 14.19 -21.26
C VAL A 167 -9.28 14.91 -20.75
N THR A 168 -9.49 16.10 -20.18
CA THR A 168 -8.40 16.88 -19.55
C THR A 168 -8.46 16.66 -18.05
N LEU A 169 -7.37 16.13 -17.50
CA LEU A 169 -7.24 15.81 -16.08
C LEU A 169 -6.34 16.82 -15.37
N ASN A 170 -6.68 17.14 -14.12
CA ASN A 170 -5.84 17.88 -13.21
C ASN A 170 -5.38 16.96 -12.08
N ARG A 171 -4.07 16.90 -11.85
CA ARG A 171 -3.54 16.24 -10.66
C ARG A 171 -3.59 17.22 -9.49
N ILE A 172 -4.50 17.01 -8.55
CA ILE A 172 -4.70 17.81 -7.35
C ILE A 172 -3.75 17.36 -6.26
N GLY A 173 -3.67 16.04 -6.04
CA GLY A 173 -2.74 15.43 -5.10
C GLY A 173 -1.29 15.47 -5.57
N ARG A 174 -0.36 15.38 -4.62
CA ARG A 174 1.08 15.46 -4.92
C ARG A 174 1.67 14.12 -5.33
N MET A 175 1.07 12.99 -4.93
CA MET A 175 1.53 11.66 -5.31
C MET A 175 1.08 11.34 -6.74
N PRO A 176 2.01 11.14 -7.70
CA PRO A 176 1.64 10.68 -9.03
C PRO A 176 1.25 9.20 -8.98
N MET A 177 0.16 8.85 -9.67
CA MET A 177 -0.21 7.45 -9.92
C MET A 177 -0.73 7.32 -11.34
N PRO A 178 -0.52 6.20 -12.03
CA PRO A 178 -1.29 5.86 -13.21
C PRO A 178 -2.77 5.81 -12.85
N ILE A 179 -3.63 6.24 -13.75
CA ILE A 179 -5.09 6.19 -13.57
C ILE A 179 -5.73 5.64 -14.83
N ASP A 180 -6.79 4.88 -14.67
CA ASP A 180 -7.66 4.44 -15.76
C ASP A 180 -8.80 5.44 -15.91
N VAL A 181 -9.11 5.80 -17.15
CA VAL A 181 -10.26 6.63 -17.51
C VAL A 181 -11.22 5.74 -18.28
N LEU A 182 -12.40 5.53 -17.73
CA LEU A 182 -13.47 4.68 -18.27
C LEU A 182 -14.62 5.49 -18.82
#